data_9824e968075d35f1282ed749892f08a3
#
_entry.id   9824e968075d35f1282ed749892f08a3
#
_cell.length_a   1.000
_cell.length_b   1.000
_cell.length_c   1.000
_cell.angle_alpha   90.00
_cell.angle_beta   90.00
_cell.angle_gamma   90.00
#
_symmetry.space_group_name_H-M   'P 1'
#
loop_
_entity.id
_entity.type
_entity.pdbx_description
1 polymer ?
#
loop_
_entity_poly.entity_id
_entity_poly.type
_entity_poly.pdbx_seq_one_letter_code
_entity_poly.pdbx_strand_id
1 'polypeptide(L)'
;ALFDDADGPQRPWSVDLFPLILSQGDWAHIERGVLQRARLLDRVMADVYGPQELLRSGLLPSALVQGHPGYLRAMHGVQPVGGTHLPIAAFDMARDAQGDWWVVTQRTQAPSGLGYLLENRLLISRLFPEAFSHMHVQRLAATYRALLDGLRQMSPAGADARIVLAGFSQGGVIAL
;
A
#
# COMPACT_ATOMS: atom_id res chain seq x y z
N ALA A 1 14.91 16.29 -2.99
CA ALA A 1 15.03 15.01 -2.26
C ALA A 1 16.20 14.22 -2.83
N LEU A 2 16.98 13.57 -1.98
CA LEU A 2 18.05 12.65 -2.36
C LEU A 2 17.53 11.23 -2.18
N PHE A 3 17.83 10.38 -3.14
CA PHE A 3 17.61 8.95 -3.03
C PHE A 3 18.86 8.35 -2.39
N ASP A 4 18.71 7.78 -1.21
CA ASP A 4 19.76 7.12 -0.48
C ASP A 4 19.57 5.60 -0.62
N ASP A 5 20.33 4.98 -1.52
CA ASP A 5 20.53 3.54 -1.50
C ASP A 5 21.57 3.29 -0.41
N ALA A 6 21.26 2.45 0.57
CA ALA A 6 22.08 2.22 1.77
C ALA A 6 23.56 1.91 1.48
N ASP A 7 23.91 1.49 0.26
CA ASP A 7 25.26 1.14 -0.20
C ASP A 7 25.63 1.82 -1.54
N GLY A 8 24.88 2.82 -2.02
CA GLY A 8 25.09 3.46 -3.32
C GLY A 8 25.43 4.96 -3.23
N PRO A 9 25.98 5.57 -4.30
CA PRO A 9 26.19 7.00 -4.33
C PRO A 9 24.85 7.75 -4.28
N GLN A 10 24.79 8.78 -3.46
CA GLN A 10 23.63 9.69 -3.40
C GLN A 10 23.35 10.28 -4.78
N ARG A 11 22.15 10.10 -5.27
CA ARG A 11 21.70 10.68 -6.55
C ARG A 11 20.42 11.48 -6.35
N PRO A 12 20.24 12.56 -7.11
CA PRO A 12 19.03 13.37 -7.00
C PRO A 12 17.81 12.53 -7.41
N TRP A 13 16.69 12.73 -6.70
CA TRP A 13 15.42 12.16 -7.07
C TRP A 13 14.94 12.74 -8.39
N SER A 14 14.82 11.90 -9.41
CA SER A 14 14.34 12.29 -10.73
C SER A 14 12.81 12.19 -10.78
N VAL A 15 12.17 13.30 -11.14
CA VAL A 15 10.71 13.36 -11.33
C VAL A 15 10.45 13.70 -12.79
N ASP A 16 9.51 12.99 -13.40
CA ASP A 16 9.08 13.30 -14.76
C ASP A 16 8.51 14.71 -14.85
N LEU A 17 8.83 15.39 -15.96
CA LEU A 17 8.37 16.75 -16.21
C LEU A 17 6.83 16.83 -16.28
N PHE A 18 6.20 15.79 -16.84
CA PHE A 18 4.76 15.70 -16.96
C PHE A 18 4.20 14.61 -16.04
N PRO A 19 3.44 14.98 -15.01
CA PRO A 19 2.81 14.00 -14.13
C PRO A 19 1.73 13.22 -14.88
N LEU A 20 1.58 11.94 -14.54
CA LEU A 20 0.44 11.14 -15.00
C LEU A 20 -0.85 11.70 -14.38
N ILE A 21 -1.77 12.11 -15.23
CA ILE A 21 -3.07 12.63 -14.81
C ILE A 21 -4.10 11.51 -14.92
N LEU A 22 -4.71 11.16 -13.79
CA LEU A 22 -5.80 10.21 -13.72
C LEU A 22 -7.13 10.96 -13.59
N SER A 23 -8.08 10.67 -14.47
CA SER A 23 -9.43 11.19 -14.33
C SER A 23 -10.15 10.61 -13.11
N GLN A 24 -11.18 11.29 -12.62
CA GLN A 24 -12.01 10.76 -11.53
C GLN A 24 -12.65 9.41 -11.90
N GLY A 25 -13.02 9.23 -13.18
CA GLY A 25 -13.59 7.98 -13.68
C GLY A 25 -12.57 6.83 -13.67
N ASP A 26 -11.36 7.08 -14.19
CA ASP A 26 -10.26 6.11 -14.15
C ASP A 26 -9.93 5.73 -12.71
N TRP A 27 -9.81 6.73 -11.82
CA TRP A 27 -9.51 6.48 -10.42
C TRP A 27 -10.59 5.63 -9.75
N ALA A 28 -11.86 5.94 -9.95
CA ALA A 28 -12.97 5.17 -9.37
C ALA A 28 -13.00 3.72 -9.89
N HIS A 29 -12.60 3.51 -11.16
CA HIS A 29 -12.47 2.15 -11.71
C HIS A 29 -11.32 1.39 -11.06
N ILE A 30 -10.13 1.98 -11.00
CA ILE A 30 -8.93 1.42 -10.34
C ILE A 30 -9.26 1.09 -8.88
N GLU A 31 -9.82 2.05 -8.13
CA GLU A 31 -10.12 1.90 -6.71
C GLU A 31 -11.03 0.70 -6.45
N ARG A 32 -12.11 0.54 -7.20
CA ARG A 32 -13.00 -0.63 -7.07
C ARG A 32 -12.25 -1.94 -7.27
N GLY A 33 -11.41 -2.02 -8.31
CA GLY A 33 -10.66 -3.23 -8.64
C GLY A 33 -9.62 -3.59 -7.57
N VAL A 34 -8.82 -2.60 -7.12
CA VAL A 34 -7.81 -2.83 -6.08
C VAL A 34 -8.44 -3.14 -4.72
N LEU A 35 -9.55 -2.50 -4.35
CA LEU A 35 -10.27 -2.82 -3.12
C LEU A 35 -10.84 -4.24 -3.13
N GLN A 36 -11.41 -4.68 -4.26
CA GLN A 36 -11.88 -6.06 -4.40
C GLN A 36 -10.74 -7.05 -4.20
N ARG A 37 -9.60 -6.81 -4.85
CA ARG A 37 -8.41 -7.66 -4.76
C ARG A 37 -7.81 -7.66 -3.35
N ALA A 38 -7.68 -6.51 -2.72
CA ALA A 38 -7.17 -6.40 -1.35
C ALA A 38 -8.05 -7.17 -0.36
N ARG A 39 -9.37 -7.04 -0.46
CA ARG A 39 -10.32 -7.81 0.37
C ARG A 39 -10.23 -9.31 0.14
N LEU A 40 -10.02 -9.75 -1.12
CA LEU A 40 -9.81 -11.16 -1.42
C LEU A 40 -8.54 -11.67 -0.75
N LEU A 41 -7.43 -10.95 -0.89
CA LEU A 41 -6.15 -11.33 -0.29
C LEU A 41 -6.21 -11.34 1.24
N ASP A 42 -6.89 -10.38 1.85
CA ASP A 42 -7.12 -10.37 3.30
C ASP A 42 -7.88 -11.61 3.77
N ARG A 43 -8.93 -12.02 3.05
CA ARG A 43 -9.68 -13.25 3.34
C ARG A 43 -8.82 -14.50 3.15
N VAL A 44 -7.98 -14.55 2.12
CA VAL A 44 -7.03 -15.64 1.93
C VAL A 44 -6.06 -15.73 3.11
N MET A 45 -5.53 -14.60 3.58
CA MET A 45 -4.67 -14.56 4.77
C MET A 45 -5.40 -15.02 6.03
N ALA A 46 -6.64 -14.58 6.22
CA ALA A 46 -7.49 -15.01 7.34
C ALA A 46 -7.74 -16.53 7.34
N ASP A 47 -7.95 -17.11 6.15
CA ASP A 47 -8.11 -18.56 6.03
C ASP A 47 -6.80 -19.32 6.27
N VAL A 48 -5.71 -18.85 5.68
CA VAL A 48 -4.38 -19.49 5.80
C VAL A 48 -3.89 -19.55 7.24
N TYR A 49 -4.12 -18.48 8.01
CA TYR A 49 -3.75 -18.43 9.43
C TYR A 49 -4.88 -18.86 10.38
N GLY A 50 -6.04 -19.23 9.85
CA GLY A 50 -7.22 -19.68 10.58
C GLY A 50 -7.63 -21.10 10.20
N PRO A 51 -8.86 -21.28 9.62
CA PRO A 51 -9.42 -22.60 9.39
C PRO A 51 -8.73 -23.41 8.30
N GLN A 52 -7.96 -22.80 7.40
CA GLN A 52 -7.22 -23.45 6.30
C GLN A 52 -8.13 -24.25 5.33
N GLU A 53 -9.31 -23.75 5.04
CA GLU A 53 -10.25 -24.40 4.14
C GLU A 53 -9.74 -24.45 2.70
N LEU A 54 -9.07 -23.38 2.25
CA LEU A 54 -8.44 -23.32 0.93
C LEU A 54 -7.37 -24.39 0.76
N LEU A 55 -6.59 -24.68 1.81
CA LEU A 55 -5.57 -25.73 1.80
C LEU A 55 -6.21 -27.11 1.83
N ARG A 56 -7.19 -27.33 2.71
CA ARG A 56 -7.90 -28.60 2.85
C ARG A 56 -8.68 -29.01 1.61
N SER A 57 -9.29 -28.05 0.94
CA SER A 57 -10.02 -28.27 -0.32
C SER A 57 -9.12 -28.43 -1.54
N GLY A 58 -7.81 -28.16 -1.42
CA GLY A 58 -6.87 -28.20 -2.53
C GLY A 58 -6.95 -27.02 -3.51
N LEU A 59 -7.79 -26.01 -3.20
CA LEU A 59 -7.86 -24.78 -4.00
C LEU A 59 -6.55 -23.98 -3.95
N LEU A 60 -5.86 -24.04 -2.80
CA LEU A 60 -4.54 -23.47 -2.62
C LEU A 60 -3.58 -24.60 -2.23
N PRO A 61 -2.56 -24.90 -3.06
CA PRO A 61 -1.60 -25.95 -2.73
C PRO A 61 -0.83 -25.65 -1.44
N SER A 62 -0.88 -26.54 -0.47
CA SER A 62 -0.24 -26.35 0.85
C SER A 62 1.26 -26.14 0.75
N ALA A 63 1.93 -26.73 -0.25
CA ALA A 63 3.35 -26.52 -0.50
C ALA A 63 3.72 -25.06 -0.81
N LEU A 64 2.83 -24.32 -1.50
CA LEU A 64 3.05 -22.89 -1.79
C LEU A 64 2.97 -22.03 -0.54
N VAL A 65 2.12 -22.40 0.42
CA VAL A 65 1.94 -21.65 1.66
C VAL A 65 2.95 -22.08 2.72
N GLN A 66 2.92 -23.35 3.08
CA GLN A 66 3.71 -23.88 4.19
C GLN A 66 5.21 -24.00 3.87
N GLY A 67 5.57 -24.11 2.59
CA GLY A 67 6.94 -24.06 2.10
C GLY A 67 7.49 -22.64 1.91
N HIS A 68 6.66 -21.63 1.97
CA HIS A 68 7.10 -20.25 1.78
C HIS A 68 7.81 -19.72 3.04
N PRO A 69 9.02 -19.13 2.91
CA PRO A 69 9.79 -18.66 4.07
C PRO A 69 9.10 -17.56 4.89
N GLY A 70 8.17 -16.82 4.28
CA GLY A 70 7.35 -15.81 4.97
C GLY A 70 6.16 -16.36 5.73
N TYR A 71 5.88 -17.69 5.67
CA TYR A 71 4.80 -18.29 6.44
C TYR A 71 5.23 -18.53 7.89
N LEU A 72 4.60 -17.83 8.82
CA LEU A 72 4.92 -17.88 10.24
C LEU A 72 3.99 -18.86 10.95
N ARG A 73 4.41 -20.11 11.10
CA ARG A 73 3.59 -21.18 11.74
C ARG A 73 3.10 -20.81 13.13
N ALA A 74 3.90 -20.07 13.91
CA ALA A 74 3.53 -19.63 15.26
C ALA A 74 2.36 -18.65 15.28
N MET A 75 2.00 -18.05 14.13
CA MET A 75 0.87 -17.12 14.00
C MET A 75 -0.44 -17.83 13.62
N HIS A 76 -0.43 -19.15 13.43
CA HIS A 76 -1.65 -19.88 13.15
C HIS A 76 -2.62 -19.80 14.34
N GLY A 77 -3.87 -19.46 14.07
CA GLY A 77 -4.91 -19.25 15.09
C GLY A 77 -4.87 -17.89 15.79
N VAL A 78 -3.85 -17.08 15.54
CA VAL A 78 -3.77 -15.72 16.09
C VAL A 78 -4.69 -14.79 15.28
N GLN A 79 -5.61 -14.14 15.98
CA GLN A 79 -6.49 -13.14 15.38
C GLN A 79 -5.88 -11.74 15.55
N PRO A 80 -5.66 -10.99 14.47
CA PRO A 80 -5.17 -9.62 14.57
C PRO A 80 -6.20 -8.72 15.25
N VAL A 81 -5.74 -7.75 16.01
CA VAL A 81 -6.59 -6.71 16.57
C VAL A 81 -7.22 -5.93 15.40
N GLY A 82 -8.54 -5.71 15.47
CA GLY A 82 -9.29 -5.09 14.37
C GLY A 82 -9.69 -6.05 13.23
N GLY A 83 -9.30 -7.34 13.29
CA GLY A 83 -9.76 -8.39 12.37
C GLY A 83 -9.19 -8.32 10.94
N THR A 84 -8.28 -7.42 10.65
CA THR A 84 -7.64 -7.27 9.33
C THR A 84 -6.28 -7.94 9.30
N HIS A 85 -6.10 -8.94 8.45
CA HIS A 85 -4.83 -9.68 8.30
C HIS A 85 -3.87 -9.01 7.32
N LEU A 86 -4.39 -8.23 6.37
CA LEU A 86 -3.62 -7.51 5.36
C LEU A 86 -3.93 -6.00 5.40
N PRO A 87 -3.34 -5.25 6.35
CA PRO A 87 -3.68 -3.84 6.55
C PRO A 87 -3.17 -2.91 5.43
N ILE A 88 -2.11 -3.30 4.74
CA ILE A 88 -1.50 -2.52 3.67
C ILE A 88 -1.14 -3.44 2.51
N ALA A 89 -1.56 -3.06 1.30
CA ALA A 89 -1.17 -3.70 0.06
C ALA A 89 -0.83 -2.66 -1.00
N ALA A 90 0.13 -2.95 -1.86
CA ALA A 90 0.46 -2.12 -3.02
C ALA A 90 0.24 -2.90 -4.31
N PHE A 91 -0.24 -2.20 -5.33
CA PHE A 91 -0.51 -2.76 -6.65
C PHE A 91 0.19 -1.90 -7.70
N ASP A 92 1.05 -2.52 -8.50
CA ASP A 92 1.61 -1.88 -9.67
C ASP A 92 0.63 -2.06 -10.83
N MET A 93 0.25 -0.95 -11.44
CA MET A 93 -0.76 -0.90 -12.50
C MET A 93 -0.15 -0.46 -13.81
N ALA A 94 -0.64 -1.00 -14.90
CA ALA A 94 -0.33 -0.53 -16.25
C ALA A 94 -1.61 -0.25 -17.03
N ARG A 95 -1.52 0.67 -17.98
CA ARG A 95 -2.60 0.95 -18.92
C ARG A 95 -2.21 0.38 -20.28
N ASP A 96 -3.09 -0.40 -20.89
CA ASP A 96 -2.84 -0.96 -22.21
C ASP A 96 -3.16 0.03 -23.35
N ALA A 97 -2.94 -0.40 -24.59
CA ALA A 97 -3.19 0.41 -25.76
C ALA A 97 -4.68 0.69 -26.01
N GLN A 98 -5.58 -0.09 -25.44
CA GLN A 98 -7.02 0.09 -25.48
C GLN A 98 -7.52 1.06 -24.41
N GLY A 99 -6.68 1.40 -23.45
CA GLY A 99 -6.96 2.29 -22.35
C GLY A 99 -7.41 1.60 -21.07
N ASP A 100 -7.39 0.26 -21.03
CA ASP A 100 -7.79 -0.53 -19.89
C ASP A 100 -6.67 -0.63 -18.83
N TRP A 101 -7.06 -0.69 -17.56
CA TRP A 101 -6.14 -0.78 -16.43
C TRP A 101 -5.94 -2.21 -15.98
N TRP A 102 -4.67 -2.62 -15.87
CA TRP A 102 -4.25 -3.96 -15.46
C TRP A 102 -3.38 -3.91 -14.21
N VAL A 103 -3.61 -4.85 -13.29
CA VAL A 103 -2.67 -5.10 -12.19
C VAL A 103 -1.52 -5.94 -12.73
N VAL A 104 -0.32 -5.38 -12.74
CA VAL A 104 0.91 -6.04 -13.20
C VAL A 104 1.54 -6.85 -12.07
N THR A 105 1.68 -6.23 -10.89
CA THR A 105 2.18 -6.90 -9.68
C THR A 105 1.38 -6.49 -8.46
N GLN A 106 1.51 -7.29 -7.41
CA GLN A 106 0.96 -6.99 -6.09
C GLN A 106 2.00 -7.26 -5.02
N ARG A 107 2.11 -6.34 -4.07
CA ARG A 107 3.04 -6.43 -2.95
C ARG A 107 2.25 -6.38 -1.66
N THR A 108 2.30 -7.49 -0.92
CA THR A 108 1.56 -7.67 0.33
C THR A 108 2.47 -7.76 1.55
N GLN A 109 3.78 -7.86 1.33
CA GLN A 109 4.77 -7.90 2.39
C GLN A 109 5.50 -6.55 2.45
N ALA A 110 5.24 -5.79 3.52
CA ALA A 110 5.86 -4.50 3.81
C ALA A 110 5.97 -3.56 2.60
N PRO A 111 4.87 -3.26 1.88
CA PRO A 111 4.94 -2.39 0.72
C PRO A 111 5.42 -1.00 1.14
N SER A 112 6.32 -0.43 0.35
CA SER A 112 6.93 0.88 0.57
C SER A 112 6.49 1.89 -0.48
N GLY A 113 6.86 3.18 -0.29
CA GLY A 113 6.67 4.22 -1.30
C GLY A 113 5.73 5.36 -0.90
N LEU A 114 5.04 5.28 0.24
CA LEU A 114 4.10 6.32 0.67
C LEU A 114 4.80 7.68 0.91
N GLY A 115 6.02 7.67 1.45
CA GLY A 115 6.81 8.90 1.62
C GLY A 115 7.16 9.54 0.28
N TYR A 116 7.59 8.76 -0.69
CA TYR A 116 7.87 9.25 -2.05
C TYR A 116 6.62 9.79 -2.75
N LEU A 117 5.46 9.16 -2.55
CA LEU A 117 4.19 9.67 -3.05
C LEU A 117 3.90 11.07 -2.50
N LEU A 118 4.09 11.28 -1.20
CA LEU A 118 3.88 12.58 -0.56
C LEU A 118 4.85 13.63 -1.10
N GLU A 119 6.15 13.32 -1.17
CA GLU A 119 7.16 14.24 -1.70
C GLU A 119 6.89 14.61 -3.15
N ASN A 120 6.61 13.64 -4.01
CA ASN A 120 6.25 13.89 -5.40
C ASN A 120 5.00 14.79 -5.50
N ARG A 121 3.98 14.55 -4.67
CA ARG A 121 2.77 15.36 -4.64
C ARG A 121 3.05 16.81 -4.22
N LEU A 122 3.88 17.02 -3.20
CA LEU A 122 4.30 18.33 -2.74
C LEU A 122 5.13 19.06 -3.81
N LEU A 123 6.07 18.37 -4.44
CA LEU A 123 6.89 18.92 -5.50
C LEU A 123 6.04 19.37 -6.69
N ILE A 124 5.19 18.50 -7.22
CA ILE A 124 4.32 18.81 -8.37
C ILE A 124 3.34 19.95 -8.03
N SER A 125 2.80 20.00 -6.81
CA SER A 125 1.91 21.10 -6.40
C SER A 125 2.60 22.47 -6.38
N ARG A 126 3.91 22.50 -6.11
CA ARG A 126 4.72 23.72 -6.13
C ARG A 126 5.12 24.12 -7.55
N LEU A 127 5.39 23.14 -8.41
CA LEU A 127 5.79 23.40 -9.80
C LEU A 127 4.59 23.83 -10.66
N PHE A 128 3.41 23.31 -10.40
CA PHE A 128 2.20 23.53 -11.21
C PHE A 128 0.99 23.96 -10.35
N PRO A 129 1.09 25.08 -9.59
CA PRO A 129 0.04 25.47 -8.64
C PRO A 129 -1.31 25.78 -9.31
N GLU A 130 -1.29 26.39 -10.48
CA GLU A 130 -2.50 26.73 -11.23
C GLU A 130 -3.19 25.47 -11.74
N ALA A 131 -2.45 24.52 -12.33
CA ALA A 131 -3.01 23.26 -12.79
C ALA A 131 -3.61 22.46 -11.63
N PHE A 132 -2.94 22.45 -10.47
CA PHE A 132 -3.45 21.81 -9.25
C PHE A 132 -4.80 22.39 -8.81
N SER A 133 -4.95 23.71 -8.88
CA SER A 133 -6.18 24.40 -8.52
C SER A 133 -7.30 24.13 -9.53
N HIS A 134 -7.02 24.30 -10.83
CA HIS A 134 -8.02 24.12 -11.88
C HIS A 134 -8.51 22.68 -12.00
N MET A 135 -7.63 21.71 -11.82
CA MET A 135 -7.97 20.29 -11.93
C MET A 135 -8.55 19.71 -10.64
N HIS A 136 -8.68 20.50 -9.58
CA HIS A 136 -9.17 20.05 -8.27
C HIS A 136 -8.48 18.78 -7.78
N VAL A 137 -7.13 18.74 -7.87
CA VAL A 137 -6.34 17.57 -7.54
C VAL A 137 -6.60 17.12 -6.09
N GLN A 138 -6.95 15.85 -5.92
CA GLN A 138 -7.28 15.26 -4.63
C GLN A 138 -6.12 15.39 -3.64
N ARG A 139 -6.40 15.84 -2.42
CA ARG A 139 -5.40 16.00 -1.35
C ARG A 139 -5.16 14.66 -0.64
N LEU A 140 -3.89 14.37 -0.37
CA LEU A 140 -3.49 13.12 0.31
C LEU A 140 -3.63 13.17 1.84
N ALA A 141 -3.80 14.34 2.44
CA ALA A 141 -3.82 14.50 3.90
C ALA A 141 -4.88 13.61 4.61
N ALA A 142 -6.06 13.45 4.00
CA ALA A 142 -7.10 12.59 4.54
C ALA A 142 -6.69 11.11 4.51
N THR A 143 -6.04 10.67 3.43
CA THR A 143 -5.56 9.30 3.27
C THR A 143 -4.49 8.96 4.31
N TYR A 144 -3.54 9.88 4.56
CA TYR A 144 -2.51 9.68 5.59
C TYR A 144 -3.11 9.64 7.00
N ARG A 145 -4.10 10.47 7.31
CA ARG A 145 -4.83 10.39 8.58
C ARG A 145 -5.54 9.05 8.73
N ALA A 146 -6.26 8.61 7.72
CA ALA A 146 -6.93 7.31 7.73
C ALA A 146 -5.96 6.14 7.91
N LEU A 147 -4.75 6.20 7.29
CA LEU A 147 -3.69 5.23 7.52
C LEU A 147 -3.27 5.20 8.99
N LEU A 148 -2.97 6.35 9.58
CA LEU A 148 -2.56 6.42 11.00
C LEU A 148 -3.67 5.93 11.94
N ASP A 149 -4.92 6.28 11.67
CA ASP A 149 -6.06 5.82 12.45
C ASP A 149 -6.27 4.30 12.31
N GLY A 150 -6.10 3.76 11.11
CA GLY A 150 -6.11 2.31 10.89
C GLY A 150 -5.00 1.58 11.67
N LEU A 151 -3.78 2.13 11.68
CA LEU A 151 -2.67 1.58 12.46
C LEU A 151 -2.94 1.63 13.98
N ARG A 152 -3.57 2.71 14.47
CA ARG A 152 -4.00 2.78 15.88
C ARG A 152 -5.02 1.72 16.24
N GLN A 153 -5.99 1.47 15.37
CA GLN A 153 -7.00 0.44 15.56
C GLN A 153 -6.43 -0.98 15.63
N MET A 154 -5.24 -1.21 15.09
CA MET A 154 -4.54 -2.50 15.19
C MET A 154 -3.79 -2.68 16.52
N SER A 155 -3.74 -1.67 17.37
CA SER A 155 -3.11 -1.74 18.68
C SER A 155 -4.13 -2.03 19.78
N PRO A 156 -3.81 -2.89 20.76
CA PRO A 156 -4.63 -3.06 21.96
C PRO A 156 -4.82 -1.76 22.77
N ALA A 157 -3.89 -0.81 22.64
CA ALA A 157 -3.98 0.51 23.28
C ALA A 157 -4.92 1.49 22.55
N GLY A 158 -5.43 1.13 21.37
CA GLY A 158 -6.39 1.95 20.63
C GLY A 158 -5.90 3.36 20.34
N ALA A 159 -6.69 4.36 20.76
CA ALA A 159 -6.38 5.78 20.53
C ALA A 159 -5.08 6.26 21.21
N ASP A 160 -4.68 5.61 22.29
CA ASP A 160 -3.46 5.95 23.04
C ASP A 160 -2.21 5.24 22.48
N ALA A 161 -2.37 4.49 21.38
CA ALA A 161 -1.26 3.80 20.74
C ALA A 161 -0.19 4.76 20.24
N ARG A 162 1.05 4.52 20.63
CA ARG A 162 2.21 5.17 20.02
C ARG A 162 2.59 4.42 18.75
N ILE A 163 2.53 5.11 17.61
CA ILE A 163 2.92 4.54 16.32
C ILE A 163 4.35 4.97 16.04
N VAL A 164 5.22 3.99 15.74
CA VAL A 164 6.58 4.22 15.27
C VAL A 164 6.67 3.65 13.86
N LEU A 165 6.90 4.52 12.89
CA LEU A 165 7.12 4.16 11.50
C LEU A 165 8.63 4.11 11.27
N ALA A 166 9.17 2.91 11.05
CA ALA A 166 10.57 2.71 10.72
C ALA A 166 10.73 2.42 9.23
N GLY A 167 11.75 3.01 8.62
CA GLY A 167 12.08 2.80 7.21
C GLY A 167 12.32 4.11 6.46
N PHE A 168 13.16 4.03 5.44
CA PHE A 168 13.60 5.23 4.69
C PHE A 168 12.46 5.87 3.87
N SER A 169 11.54 5.08 3.35
CA SER A 169 10.49 5.58 2.46
C SER A 169 9.20 6.00 3.17
N GLN A 170 8.97 5.56 4.40
CA GLN A 170 7.76 5.90 5.18
C GLN A 170 8.11 6.65 6.47
N GLY A 171 9.10 6.18 7.22
CA GLY A 171 9.42 6.71 8.54
C GLY A 171 9.96 8.16 8.50
N GLY A 172 10.86 8.45 7.57
CA GLY A 172 11.50 9.76 7.47
C GLY A 172 10.57 10.89 7.05
N VAL A 173 9.55 10.62 6.26
CA VAL A 173 8.63 11.64 5.69
C VAL A 173 7.33 11.75 6.49
N ILE A 174 6.84 10.64 7.04
CA ILE A 174 5.56 10.63 7.78
C ILE A 174 5.76 11.00 9.26
N ALA A 175 6.95 10.79 9.81
CA ALA A 175 7.26 11.10 11.21
C ALA A 175 7.62 12.58 11.47
N LEU A 176 7.74 13.40 10.44
CA LEU A 176 7.93 14.86 10.50
C LEU A 176 6.59 15.57 10.52
#